data_7c0bef7cd96fcdf78da0e88f50a141fc
#
_entry.id   7c0bef7cd96fcdf78da0e88f50a141fc
#
_cell.length_a   1.000
_cell.length_b   1.000
_cell.length_c   1.000
_cell.angle_alpha   90.00
_cell.angle_beta   90.00
_cell.angle_gamma   90.00
#
_symmetry.space_group_name_H-M   'P 1'
#
loop_
_entity.id
_entity.type
_entity.pdbx_description
1 polymer ?
#
loop_
_entity_poly.entity_id
_entity_poly.type
_entity_poly.pdbx_seq_one_letter_code
_entity_poly.pdbx_strand_id
1 'polypeptide(L)'
;LNVAFACPFPFVVCLVAVGEQDAAATDMLRIRFDDLFRLSLDQSFFWVLWGRVTMANEKQREFWSGKGGDNWVEHQASMDHMLGPLGERALNRLDPAAGENILDIGCGTGATSLAIADRVGTAGSVSGADISQPMLTLAQQRAKDAGLANVTFQNVDIQDHAFETERFDAAFSRFGVMFFDKPVDAFTNVFKSLVSGGRLAFVCWQSPTKNPWQSLAAHTLSSLVEMPPPAPEGGPGPFAFQESDYVCDILSSAGFAAVELSNHEQMLEMYPGMALPETIEAYMSINPALRAMIAEMPEGKRTNIVDALVDAFRPYHSDRGLVLDSATSVVIARKSPD
;
A
#
# COMPACT_ATOMS: atom_id res chain seq x y z
N LEU A 1 20.20 -34.67 16.77
CA LEU A 1 20.41 -34.21 18.17
C LEU A 1 19.97 -32.76 18.28
N ASN A 2 18.85 -32.53 18.97
CA ASN A 2 18.42 -31.19 19.33
C ASN A 2 19.23 -30.75 20.55
N VAL A 3 20.02 -29.71 20.43
CA VAL A 3 20.67 -29.07 21.55
C VAL A 3 20.07 -27.69 21.72
N ALA A 4 19.23 -27.53 22.73
CA ALA A 4 18.74 -26.22 23.16
C ALA A 4 19.72 -25.61 24.15
N PHE A 5 20.25 -24.44 23.84
CA PHE A 5 21.01 -23.63 24.81
C PHE A 5 20.13 -22.45 25.25
N ALA A 6 19.87 -22.37 26.53
CA ALA A 6 19.24 -21.21 27.15
C ALA A 6 20.29 -20.11 27.35
N CYS A 7 20.17 -19.02 26.64
CA CYS A 7 20.93 -17.80 26.84
C CYS A 7 20.07 -16.82 27.68
N PRO A 8 20.64 -16.08 28.63
CA PRO A 8 19.92 -15.14 29.49
C PRO A 8 19.46 -13.85 28.76
N PHE A 9 19.61 -13.76 27.45
CA PHE A 9 19.09 -12.72 26.63
C PHE A 9 18.07 -13.29 25.61
N PRO A 10 17.02 -12.56 25.21
CA PRO A 10 15.85 -13.11 24.51
C PRO A 10 16.08 -13.30 23.00
N PHE A 11 17.11 -14.03 22.61
CA PHE A 11 17.34 -14.42 21.23
C PHE A 11 17.56 -15.93 21.14
N VAL A 12 16.59 -16.65 20.58
CA VAL A 12 16.71 -18.07 20.24
C VAL A 12 17.34 -18.19 18.86
N VAL A 13 18.56 -18.74 18.80
CA VAL A 13 19.18 -19.09 17.52
C VAL A 13 18.82 -20.56 17.22
N CYS A 14 17.96 -20.80 16.23
CA CYS A 14 17.69 -22.12 15.71
C CYS A 14 18.69 -22.45 14.60
N LEU A 15 19.66 -23.34 14.87
CA LEU A 15 20.50 -23.96 13.84
C LEU A 15 19.80 -25.24 13.37
N VAL A 16 19.29 -25.23 12.14
CA VAL A 16 18.80 -26.44 11.47
C VAL A 16 20.00 -27.13 10.82
N ALA A 17 20.46 -28.24 11.38
CA ALA A 17 21.40 -29.14 10.72
C ALA A 17 20.59 -30.13 9.87
N VAL A 18 20.75 -30.04 8.53
CA VAL A 18 20.29 -31.08 7.61
C VAL A 18 21.27 -32.26 7.72
N GLY A 19 20.76 -33.41 8.12
CA GLY A 19 21.56 -34.59 8.30
C GLY A 19 21.92 -35.25 6.98
N GLU A 20 23.21 -35.54 6.82
CA GLU A 20 23.68 -36.71 6.09
C GLU A 20 24.93 -37.27 6.80
N GLN A 21 25.01 -38.59 6.80
CA GLN A 21 25.99 -39.39 7.49
C GLN A 21 27.38 -39.22 6.87
N ASP A 22 28.29 -38.49 7.55
CA ASP A 22 29.72 -38.70 7.34
C ASP A 22 30.50 -38.40 8.62
N ALA A 23 31.22 -39.37 9.13
CA ALA A 23 31.93 -39.34 10.39
C ALA A 23 33.17 -38.43 10.38
N ALA A 24 33.52 -37.82 9.23
CA ALA A 24 34.67 -36.90 9.08
C ALA A 24 34.34 -35.45 9.35
N ALA A 25 33.05 -35.09 9.48
CA ALA A 25 32.62 -33.68 9.67
C ALA A 25 32.59 -33.20 11.12
N THR A 26 32.81 -34.10 12.08
CA THR A 26 32.68 -33.81 13.52
C THR A 26 33.90 -33.11 14.13
N ASP A 27 35.05 -33.12 13.48
CA ASP A 27 36.27 -32.50 14.02
C ASP A 27 36.47 -31.02 13.62
N MET A 28 35.68 -30.51 12.69
CA MET A 28 35.80 -29.12 12.19
C MET A 28 34.95 -28.08 12.94
N LEU A 29 34.12 -28.46 13.89
CA LEU A 29 33.18 -27.58 14.61
C LEU A 29 33.59 -27.29 16.06
N ARG A 30 34.87 -27.47 16.43
CA ARG A 30 35.44 -26.98 17.70
C ARG A 30 36.15 -25.63 17.52
N ILE A 31 35.44 -24.63 17.00
CA ILE A 31 35.81 -23.23 17.13
C ILE A 31 35.47 -22.82 18.58
N ARG A 32 36.46 -22.53 19.40
CA ARG A 32 36.20 -22.01 20.76
C ARG A 32 35.51 -20.65 20.65
N PHE A 33 34.52 -20.40 21.47
CA PHE A 33 33.78 -19.15 21.56
C PHE A 33 34.68 -17.91 21.69
N ASP A 34 35.85 -18.06 22.29
CA ASP A 34 36.85 -17.01 22.44
C ASP A 34 37.51 -16.58 21.13
N ASP A 35 37.52 -17.43 20.10
CA ASP A 35 38.07 -17.11 18.79
C ASP A 35 37.06 -16.33 17.92
N LEU A 36 35.75 -16.51 18.13
CA LEU A 36 34.69 -15.72 17.51
C LEU A 36 34.68 -14.28 18.05
N PHE A 37 35.00 -14.06 19.31
CA PHE A 37 35.04 -12.73 19.91
C PHE A 37 36.27 -11.91 19.50
N ARG A 38 37.36 -12.54 19.08
CA ARG A 38 38.56 -11.85 18.57
C ARG A 38 38.46 -11.40 17.12
N LEU A 39 37.51 -11.95 16.33
CA LEU A 39 37.25 -11.54 14.94
C LEU A 39 36.25 -10.37 14.83
N SER A 40 35.73 -9.86 15.94
CA SER A 40 34.64 -8.88 15.97
C SER A 40 35.07 -7.41 15.94
N LEU A 41 36.28 -7.09 15.47
CA LEU A 41 36.71 -5.69 15.31
C LEU A 41 36.44 -5.11 13.92
N ASP A 42 35.85 -5.89 13.00
CA ASP A 42 35.39 -5.37 11.71
C ASP A 42 33.89 -5.55 11.59
N GLN A 43 33.14 -4.47 11.83
CA GLN A 43 31.69 -4.42 11.68
C GLN A 43 31.23 -4.81 10.25
N SER A 44 32.12 -4.76 9.27
CA SER A 44 31.83 -5.17 7.88
C SER A 44 31.62 -6.69 7.73
N PHE A 45 32.23 -7.52 8.58
CA PHE A 45 32.12 -8.99 8.49
C PHE A 45 30.79 -9.53 9.06
N PHE A 46 30.20 -8.84 10.03
CA PHE A 46 28.89 -9.21 10.58
C PHE A 46 27.75 -8.97 9.56
N TRP A 47 27.92 -8.01 8.66
CA TRP A 47 26.94 -7.69 7.62
C TRP A 47 26.98 -8.67 6.42
N VAL A 48 28.03 -9.44 6.25
CA VAL A 48 28.15 -10.42 5.15
C VAL A 48 27.55 -11.78 5.50
N LEU A 49 27.52 -12.16 6.79
CA LEU A 49 26.91 -13.43 7.25
C LEU A 49 25.43 -13.31 7.61
N TRP A 50 24.98 -12.10 7.94
CA TRP A 50 23.58 -11.74 7.98
C TRP A 50 23.29 -10.99 6.69
N GLY A 51 23.11 -11.73 5.61
CA GLY A 51 22.44 -11.18 4.46
C GLY A 51 21.21 -10.46 5.00
N ARG A 52 21.09 -9.14 4.76
CA ARG A 52 19.90 -8.37 5.11
C ARG A 52 18.72 -9.24 4.69
N VAL A 53 17.99 -9.79 5.63
CA VAL A 53 16.61 -10.14 5.39
C VAL A 53 15.94 -8.79 5.20
N THR A 54 16.07 -8.24 3.99
CA THR A 54 15.26 -7.09 3.60
C THR A 54 13.84 -7.60 3.65
N MET A 55 13.09 -7.15 4.64
CA MET A 55 11.66 -7.43 4.65
C MET A 55 11.10 -6.93 3.32
N ALA A 56 10.30 -7.73 2.67
CA ALA A 56 9.59 -7.29 1.49
C ALA A 56 8.91 -5.97 1.82
N ASN A 57 8.86 -5.04 0.85
CA ASN A 57 8.16 -3.78 1.01
C ASN A 57 8.73 -2.80 2.07
N GLU A 58 10.00 -2.97 2.51
CA GLU A 58 10.60 -2.15 3.58
C GLU A 58 10.48 -0.64 3.28
N LYS A 59 10.73 -0.22 2.02
CA LYS A 59 10.63 1.18 1.59
C LYS A 59 9.19 1.72 1.68
N GLN A 60 8.19 0.91 1.31
CA GLN A 60 6.78 1.30 1.43
C GLN A 60 6.36 1.38 2.89
N ARG A 61 6.80 0.43 3.71
CA ARG A 61 6.54 0.45 5.15
C ARG A 61 7.14 1.70 5.81
N GLU A 62 8.40 2.00 5.52
CA GLU A 62 9.08 3.20 6.05
C GLU A 62 8.37 4.49 5.59
N PHE A 63 7.97 4.55 4.33
CA PHE A 63 7.26 5.68 3.76
C PHE A 63 5.88 5.88 4.39
N TRP A 64 5.03 4.84 4.40
CA TRP A 64 3.66 4.92 4.89
C TRP A 64 3.54 4.94 6.42
N SER A 65 4.53 4.41 7.15
CA SER A 65 4.61 4.56 8.62
C SER A 65 5.24 5.89 9.07
N GLY A 66 5.79 6.66 8.13
CA GLY A 66 6.37 7.98 8.36
C GLY A 66 5.56 9.08 7.69
N LYS A 67 6.27 10.01 7.02
CA LYS A 67 5.69 11.24 6.44
C LYS A 67 4.52 11.01 5.48
N GLY A 68 4.50 9.90 4.74
CA GLY A 68 3.39 9.57 3.83
C GLY A 68 2.09 9.33 4.60
N GLY A 69 2.14 8.51 5.64
CA GLY A 69 1.00 8.23 6.50
C GLY A 69 0.54 9.46 7.28
N ASP A 70 1.48 10.23 7.86
CA ASP A 70 1.18 11.46 8.60
C ASP A 70 0.45 12.49 7.71
N ASN A 71 0.93 12.70 6.47
CA ASN A 71 0.27 13.58 5.51
C ASN A 71 -1.14 13.08 5.13
N TRP A 72 -1.29 11.77 4.97
CA TRP A 72 -2.62 11.21 4.67
C TRP A 72 -3.60 11.41 5.81
N VAL A 73 -3.14 11.28 7.06
CA VAL A 73 -3.93 11.59 8.26
C VAL A 73 -4.33 13.06 8.31
N GLU A 74 -3.39 13.98 8.05
CA GLU A 74 -3.61 15.43 8.02
C GLU A 74 -4.68 15.82 7.00
N HIS A 75 -4.63 15.21 5.80
CA HIS A 75 -5.54 15.52 4.68
C HIS A 75 -6.67 14.50 4.51
N GLN A 76 -6.97 13.69 5.54
CA GLN A 76 -7.91 12.58 5.46
C GLN A 76 -9.26 12.95 4.84
N ALA A 77 -9.87 14.06 5.28
CA ALA A 77 -11.18 14.48 4.79
C ALA A 77 -11.16 14.80 3.28
N SER A 78 -10.11 15.49 2.81
CA SER A 78 -9.91 15.80 1.40
C SER A 78 -9.66 14.54 0.57
N MET A 79 -8.88 13.58 1.11
CA MET A 79 -8.64 12.31 0.45
C MET A 79 -9.91 11.47 0.34
N ASP A 80 -10.73 11.43 1.38
CA ASP A 80 -11.99 10.72 1.33
C ASP A 80 -13.00 11.37 0.38
N HIS A 81 -13.06 12.70 0.32
CA HIS A 81 -13.88 13.41 -0.67
C HIS A 81 -13.44 13.09 -2.10
N MET A 82 -12.15 13.16 -2.37
CA MET A 82 -11.58 12.95 -3.70
C MET A 82 -11.71 11.50 -4.16
N LEU A 83 -11.35 10.53 -3.32
CA LEU A 83 -11.25 9.11 -3.69
C LEU A 83 -12.53 8.31 -3.39
N GLY A 84 -13.42 8.85 -2.56
CA GLY A 84 -14.65 8.19 -2.17
C GLY A 84 -15.49 7.71 -3.36
N PRO A 85 -15.85 8.59 -4.30
CA PRO A 85 -16.68 8.20 -5.48
C PRO A 85 -16.04 7.12 -6.36
N LEU A 86 -14.70 7.11 -6.45
CA LEU A 86 -13.94 6.10 -7.21
C LEU A 86 -13.99 4.74 -6.51
N GLY A 87 -13.77 4.74 -5.18
CA GLY A 87 -13.84 3.53 -4.34
C GLY A 87 -15.25 2.95 -4.27
N GLU A 88 -16.26 3.81 -4.18
CA GLU A 88 -17.68 3.42 -4.11
C GLU A 88 -18.11 2.61 -5.35
N ARG A 89 -17.60 2.96 -6.53
CA ARG A 89 -17.86 2.21 -7.77
C ARG A 89 -17.35 0.77 -7.70
N ALA A 90 -16.13 0.57 -7.19
CA ALA A 90 -15.55 -0.76 -7.00
C ALA A 90 -16.28 -1.52 -5.88
N LEU A 91 -16.66 -0.84 -4.80
CA LEU A 91 -17.41 -1.42 -3.70
C LEU A 91 -18.81 -1.89 -4.14
N ASN A 92 -19.47 -1.14 -5.03
CA ASN A 92 -20.74 -1.54 -5.63
C ASN A 92 -20.59 -2.75 -6.56
N ARG A 93 -19.42 -2.93 -7.21
CA ARG A 93 -19.12 -4.11 -8.01
C ARG A 93 -18.80 -5.33 -7.16
N LEU A 94 -18.17 -5.13 -5.98
CA LEU A 94 -17.95 -6.19 -5.00
C LEU A 94 -19.27 -6.70 -4.44
N ASP A 95 -20.22 -5.81 -4.24
CA ASP A 95 -21.57 -6.05 -3.70
C ASP A 95 -21.53 -6.85 -2.38
N PRO A 96 -20.97 -6.27 -1.29
CA PRO A 96 -20.93 -6.93 0.01
C PRO A 96 -22.33 -7.25 0.52
N ALA A 97 -22.59 -8.50 0.88
CA ALA A 97 -23.86 -8.93 1.44
C ALA A 97 -23.87 -8.86 2.97
N ALA A 98 -25.05 -8.72 3.55
CA ALA A 98 -25.22 -8.77 4.99
C ALA A 98 -24.70 -10.09 5.58
N GLY A 99 -23.91 -10.01 6.62
CA GLY A 99 -23.32 -11.17 7.32
C GLY A 99 -21.96 -11.62 6.77
N GLU A 100 -21.46 -11.04 5.69
CA GLU A 100 -20.15 -11.40 5.13
C GLU A 100 -18.98 -10.88 5.97
N ASN A 101 -17.87 -11.62 5.92
CA ASN A 101 -16.57 -11.26 6.48
C ASN A 101 -15.68 -10.72 5.36
N ILE A 102 -15.27 -9.47 5.44
CA ILE A 102 -14.56 -8.80 4.36
C ILE A 102 -13.16 -8.37 4.82
N LEU A 103 -12.15 -8.61 3.97
CA LEU A 103 -10.80 -8.07 4.11
C LEU A 103 -10.70 -6.75 3.33
N ASP A 104 -10.38 -5.64 4.02
CA ASP A 104 -10.09 -4.35 3.39
C ASP A 104 -8.57 -4.15 3.33
N ILE A 105 -8.00 -4.24 2.13
CA ILE A 105 -6.57 -4.24 1.84
C ILE A 105 -6.06 -2.83 1.61
N GLY A 106 -5.06 -2.39 2.39
CA GLY A 106 -4.58 -1.01 2.36
C GLY A 106 -5.70 -0.06 2.81
N CYS A 107 -6.32 -0.37 3.94
CA CYS A 107 -7.53 0.33 4.42
C CYS A 107 -7.28 1.78 4.84
N GLY A 108 -6.01 2.17 5.03
CA GLY A 108 -5.60 3.52 5.39
C GLY A 108 -6.30 4.05 6.63
N THR A 109 -6.94 5.21 6.51
CA THR A 109 -7.71 5.87 7.56
C THR A 109 -9.12 5.30 7.76
N GLY A 110 -9.42 4.14 7.16
CA GLY A 110 -10.61 3.34 7.44
C GLY A 110 -11.88 3.73 6.70
N ALA A 111 -11.86 4.68 5.76
CA ALA A 111 -13.08 5.13 5.08
C ALA A 111 -13.85 3.97 4.40
N THR A 112 -13.13 3.10 3.69
CA THR A 112 -13.70 1.93 3.02
C THR A 112 -14.14 0.87 4.01
N SER A 113 -13.35 0.62 5.05
CA SER A 113 -13.70 -0.33 6.11
C SER A 113 -15.03 0.03 6.80
N LEU A 114 -15.24 1.33 7.09
CA LEU A 114 -16.48 1.80 7.69
C LEU A 114 -17.67 1.64 6.73
N ALA A 115 -17.49 2.00 5.46
CA ALA A 115 -18.54 1.85 4.44
C ALA A 115 -18.90 0.38 4.18
N ILE A 116 -17.94 -0.53 4.24
CA ILE A 116 -18.17 -1.98 4.13
C ILE A 116 -18.93 -2.47 5.37
N ALA A 117 -18.53 -2.01 6.58
CA ALA A 117 -19.15 -2.43 7.83
C ALA A 117 -20.65 -2.09 7.89
N ASP A 118 -21.04 -0.92 7.37
CA ASP A 118 -22.44 -0.54 7.24
C ASP A 118 -23.21 -1.49 6.32
N ARG A 119 -22.59 -1.97 5.23
CA ARG A 119 -23.23 -2.88 4.26
C ARG A 119 -23.38 -4.30 4.79
N VAL A 120 -22.33 -4.83 5.43
CA VAL A 120 -22.37 -6.20 5.96
C VAL A 120 -23.19 -6.29 7.26
N GLY A 121 -23.42 -5.18 7.92
CA GLY A 121 -24.20 -5.08 9.15
C GLY A 121 -23.56 -5.82 10.33
N THR A 122 -24.29 -5.87 11.46
CA THR A 122 -23.76 -6.43 12.73
C THR A 122 -23.53 -7.94 12.73
N ALA A 123 -24.07 -8.66 11.75
CA ALA A 123 -23.85 -10.10 11.57
C ALA A 123 -22.57 -10.41 10.75
N GLY A 124 -22.06 -9.43 10.00
CA GLY A 124 -20.81 -9.52 9.27
C GLY A 124 -19.67 -8.83 9.99
N SER A 125 -18.46 -8.93 9.43
CA SER A 125 -17.28 -8.28 10.00
C SER A 125 -16.34 -7.72 8.93
N VAL A 126 -15.53 -6.71 9.30
CA VAL A 126 -14.49 -6.15 8.44
C VAL A 126 -13.15 -6.25 9.15
N SER A 127 -12.16 -6.76 8.44
CA SER A 127 -10.75 -6.75 8.86
C SER A 127 -9.99 -5.79 7.95
N GLY A 128 -9.72 -4.58 8.43
CA GLY A 128 -8.85 -3.63 7.74
C GLY A 128 -7.38 -3.95 7.99
N ALA A 129 -6.60 -4.08 6.93
CA ALA A 129 -5.17 -4.34 7.00
C ALA A 129 -4.38 -3.22 6.29
N ASP A 130 -3.38 -2.67 6.98
CA ASP A 130 -2.51 -1.61 6.43
C ASP A 130 -1.12 -1.66 7.09
N ILE A 131 -0.09 -1.20 6.37
CA ILE A 131 1.27 -1.10 6.89
C ILE A 131 1.51 0.18 7.70
N SER A 132 0.60 1.15 7.62
CA SER A 132 0.71 2.48 8.23
C SER A 132 0.07 2.54 9.61
N GLN A 133 0.86 2.51 10.67
CA GLN A 133 0.34 2.66 12.03
C GLN A 133 -0.35 4.02 12.28
N PRO A 134 0.16 5.17 11.80
CA PRO A 134 -0.53 6.46 11.95
C PRO A 134 -1.95 6.44 11.36
N MET A 135 -2.12 5.91 10.14
CA MET A 135 -3.43 5.83 9.50
C MET A 135 -4.38 4.90 10.25
N LEU A 136 -3.88 3.73 10.69
CA LEU A 136 -4.70 2.78 11.48
C LEU A 136 -5.16 3.35 12.82
N THR A 137 -4.34 4.19 13.46
CA THR A 137 -4.73 4.87 14.70
C THR A 137 -5.95 5.76 14.46
N LEU A 138 -5.96 6.52 13.36
CA LEU A 138 -7.12 7.32 12.98
C LEU A 138 -8.31 6.44 12.57
N ALA A 139 -8.08 5.34 11.84
CA ALA A 139 -9.14 4.41 11.46
C ALA A 139 -9.87 3.81 12.67
N GLN A 140 -9.12 3.39 13.69
CA GLN A 140 -9.65 2.88 14.95
C GLN A 140 -10.50 3.93 15.68
N GLN A 141 -10.02 5.19 15.73
CA GLN A 141 -10.78 6.28 16.33
C GLN A 141 -12.09 6.54 15.57
N ARG A 142 -12.04 6.58 14.25
CA ARG A 142 -13.23 6.80 13.40
C ARG A 142 -14.26 5.69 13.55
N ALA A 143 -13.85 4.41 13.60
CA ALA A 143 -14.75 3.29 13.84
C ALA A 143 -15.43 3.39 15.21
N LYS A 144 -14.66 3.76 16.24
CA LYS A 144 -15.20 3.99 17.61
C LYS A 144 -16.21 5.14 17.61
N ASP A 145 -15.90 6.26 16.98
CA ASP A 145 -16.77 7.44 16.93
C ASP A 145 -18.06 7.16 16.15
N ALA A 146 -17.99 6.28 15.13
CA ALA A 146 -19.15 5.79 14.38
C ALA A 146 -19.93 4.68 15.11
N GLY A 147 -19.45 4.19 16.26
CA GLY A 147 -20.12 3.11 17.02
C GLY A 147 -20.06 1.73 16.33
N LEU A 148 -19.15 1.52 15.40
CA LEU A 148 -19.00 0.27 14.65
C LEU A 148 -18.14 -0.73 15.44
N ALA A 149 -18.79 -1.78 15.98
CA ALA A 149 -18.13 -2.83 16.75
C ALA A 149 -17.64 -4.02 15.87
N ASN A 150 -18.08 -4.06 14.61
CA ASN A 150 -17.80 -5.14 13.67
C ASN A 150 -16.61 -4.85 12.74
N VAL A 151 -15.76 -3.87 13.10
CA VAL A 151 -14.54 -3.52 12.34
C VAL A 151 -13.31 -3.73 13.23
N THR A 152 -12.30 -4.39 12.69
CA THR A 152 -10.99 -4.55 13.34
C THR A 152 -9.89 -4.07 12.40
N PHE A 153 -8.77 -3.57 12.96
CA PHE A 153 -7.65 -3.06 12.18
C PHE A 153 -6.35 -3.73 12.60
N GLN A 154 -5.53 -4.12 11.62
CA GLN A 154 -4.29 -4.84 11.82
C GLN A 154 -3.14 -4.12 11.10
N ASN A 155 -2.04 -3.85 11.82
CA ASN A 155 -0.82 -3.30 11.23
C ASN A 155 0.03 -4.43 10.68
N VAL A 156 -0.20 -4.80 9.42
CA VAL A 156 0.43 -5.93 8.76
C VAL A 156 0.75 -5.62 7.30
N ASP A 157 1.77 -6.26 6.77
CA ASP A 157 2.04 -6.29 5.33
C ASP A 157 1.32 -7.48 4.71
N ILE A 158 0.44 -7.21 3.76
CA ILE A 158 -0.35 -8.23 3.05
C ILE A 158 0.57 -9.26 2.36
N GLN A 159 1.76 -8.85 1.92
CA GLN A 159 2.69 -9.72 1.20
C GLN A 159 3.24 -10.85 2.08
N ASP A 160 3.47 -10.55 3.35
CA ASP A 160 4.16 -11.45 4.29
C ASP A 160 3.24 -12.01 5.38
N HIS A 161 2.06 -11.38 5.58
CA HIS A 161 1.16 -11.77 6.65
C HIS A 161 0.39 -13.05 6.29
N ALA A 162 0.49 -14.06 7.15
CA ALA A 162 -0.28 -15.30 7.02
C ALA A 162 -1.69 -15.10 7.61
N PHE A 163 -2.64 -14.73 6.76
CA PHE A 163 -4.05 -14.75 7.16
C PHE A 163 -4.53 -16.19 7.39
N GLU A 164 -5.55 -16.34 8.24
CA GLU A 164 -6.27 -17.59 8.35
C GLU A 164 -6.88 -17.94 6.98
N THR A 165 -6.71 -19.20 6.55
CA THR A 165 -7.24 -19.69 5.28
C THR A 165 -8.76 -19.73 5.31
N GLU A 166 -9.39 -19.42 4.16
CA GLU A 166 -10.86 -19.52 3.98
C GLU A 166 -11.67 -18.74 5.04
N ARG A 167 -11.16 -17.58 5.43
CA ARG A 167 -11.78 -16.74 6.45
C ARG A 167 -12.73 -15.70 5.88
N PHE A 168 -12.42 -15.14 4.68
CA PHE A 168 -13.12 -14.01 4.13
C PHE A 168 -13.99 -14.41 2.93
N ASP A 169 -15.21 -13.91 2.90
CA ASP A 169 -16.14 -14.06 1.77
C ASP A 169 -15.71 -13.20 0.59
N ALA A 170 -15.10 -12.04 0.89
CA ALA A 170 -14.55 -11.17 -0.13
C ALA A 170 -13.36 -10.33 0.39
N ALA A 171 -12.60 -9.79 -0.56
CA ALA A 171 -11.55 -8.80 -0.30
C ALA A 171 -11.78 -7.56 -1.14
N PHE A 172 -11.42 -6.40 -0.59
CA PHE A 172 -11.56 -5.09 -1.21
C PHE A 172 -10.28 -4.28 -1.12
N SER A 173 -10.02 -3.37 -2.10
CA SER A 173 -9.01 -2.35 -1.96
C SER A 173 -9.36 -1.09 -2.74
N ARG A 174 -9.19 0.07 -2.08
CA ARG A 174 -9.22 1.38 -2.73
C ARG A 174 -7.79 1.92 -2.87
N PHE A 175 -7.18 1.74 -4.05
CA PHE A 175 -5.84 2.23 -4.39
C PHE A 175 -4.67 1.69 -3.52
N GLY A 176 -4.88 0.71 -2.64
CA GLY A 176 -3.84 0.16 -1.76
C GLY A 176 -2.92 -0.85 -2.46
N VAL A 177 -3.49 -1.70 -3.31
CA VAL A 177 -2.79 -2.84 -3.94
C VAL A 177 -1.67 -2.45 -4.91
N MET A 178 -1.67 -1.21 -5.42
CA MET A 178 -0.65 -0.71 -6.35
C MET A 178 0.73 -0.51 -5.71
N PHE A 179 0.82 -0.59 -4.39
CA PHE A 179 2.05 -0.35 -3.64
C PHE A 179 2.75 -1.64 -3.20
N PHE A 180 2.33 -2.79 -3.67
CA PHE A 180 3.01 -4.06 -3.42
C PHE A 180 4.34 -4.14 -4.17
N ASP A 181 5.42 -4.52 -3.47
CA ASP A 181 6.72 -4.83 -4.06
C ASP A 181 6.70 -6.18 -4.79
N LYS A 182 5.92 -7.13 -4.24
CA LYS A 182 5.69 -8.47 -4.78
C LYS A 182 4.20 -8.75 -4.94
N PRO A 183 3.55 -8.19 -5.96
CA PRO A 183 2.10 -8.27 -6.08
C PRO A 183 1.55 -9.69 -6.21
N VAL A 184 2.28 -10.61 -6.87
CA VAL A 184 1.86 -12.02 -6.97
C VAL A 184 1.83 -12.69 -5.58
N ASP A 185 2.83 -12.44 -4.73
CA ASP A 185 2.88 -12.98 -3.37
C ASP A 185 1.71 -12.44 -2.53
N ALA A 186 1.48 -11.10 -2.60
CA ALA A 186 0.39 -10.45 -1.90
C ALA A 186 -0.97 -11.02 -2.31
N PHE A 187 -1.26 -11.10 -3.60
CA PHE A 187 -2.52 -11.64 -4.08
C PHE A 187 -2.66 -13.14 -3.83
N THR A 188 -1.56 -13.90 -3.78
CA THR A 188 -1.58 -15.31 -3.36
C THR A 188 -2.02 -15.45 -1.89
N ASN A 189 -1.55 -14.56 -1.00
CA ASN A 189 -1.99 -14.54 0.39
C ASN A 189 -3.47 -14.17 0.50
N VAL A 190 -3.92 -13.18 -0.26
CA VAL A 190 -5.34 -12.80 -0.33
C VAL A 190 -6.17 -13.98 -0.85
N PHE A 191 -5.74 -14.63 -1.93
CA PHE A 191 -6.43 -15.79 -2.51
C PHE A 191 -6.60 -16.94 -1.50
N LYS A 192 -5.56 -17.27 -0.73
CA LYS A 192 -5.61 -18.29 0.32
C LYS A 192 -6.59 -17.93 1.45
N SER A 193 -6.71 -16.65 1.78
CA SER A 193 -7.59 -16.18 2.84
C SER A 193 -9.07 -16.15 2.45
N LEU A 194 -9.38 -16.19 1.16
CA LEU A 194 -10.75 -16.22 0.66
C LEU A 194 -11.34 -17.63 0.75
N VAL A 195 -12.62 -17.71 1.08
CA VAL A 195 -13.40 -18.96 0.99
C VAL A 195 -13.50 -19.44 -0.47
N SER A 196 -13.86 -20.72 -0.68
CA SER A 196 -14.22 -21.25 -2.01
C SER A 196 -15.35 -20.39 -2.60
N GLY A 197 -15.22 -19.94 -3.84
CA GLY A 197 -16.14 -18.99 -4.49
C GLY A 197 -16.01 -17.54 -4.04
N GLY A 198 -15.09 -17.23 -3.13
CA GLY A 198 -14.81 -15.88 -2.65
C GLY A 198 -14.37 -14.93 -3.76
N ARG A 199 -14.52 -13.62 -3.54
CA ARG A 199 -14.31 -12.60 -4.58
C ARG A 199 -13.39 -11.48 -4.12
N LEU A 200 -12.68 -10.87 -5.07
CA LEU A 200 -11.82 -9.71 -4.88
C LEU A 200 -12.34 -8.57 -5.76
N ALA A 201 -12.40 -7.36 -5.21
CA ALA A 201 -12.57 -6.14 -6.00
C ALA A 201 -11.57 -5.08 -5.58
N PHE A 202 -11.03 -4.34 -6.55
CA PHE A 202 -10.25 -3.15 -6.25
C PHE A 202 -10.37 -2.09 -7.35
N VAL A 203 -10.00 -0.87 -7.00
CA VAL A 203 -9.82 0.22 -7.95
C VAL A 203 -8.35 0.63 -7.99
N CYS A 204 -7.84 0.87 -9.20
CA CYS A 204 -6.50 1.37 -9.47
C CYS A 204 -6.52 2.46 -10.54
N TRP A 205 -5.44 3.27 -10.62
CA TRP A 205 -5.31 4.29 -11.66
C TRP A 205 -4.93 3.67 -13.01
N GLN A 206 -5.51 4.20 -14.08
CA GLN A 206 -5.01 4.00 -15.45
C GLN A 206 -3.74 4.86 -15.67
N SER A 207 -3.23 4.91 -16.90
CA SER A 207 -1.97 5.58 -17.22
C SER A 207 -1.94 7.06 -16.77
N PRO A 208 -0.75 7.62 -16.47
CA PRO A 208 -0.60 9.03 -16.12
C PRO A 208 -1.13 9.98 -17.21
N THR A 209 -1.10 9.56 -18.48
CA THR A 209 -1.59 10.37 -19.61
C THR A 209 -3.08 10.60 -19.57
N LYS A 210 -3.84 9.71 -18.92
CA LYS A 210 -5.29 9.83 -18.67
C LYS A 210 -5.62 10.48 -17.32
N ASN A 211 -4.60 10.82 -16.53
CA ASN A 211 -4.73 11.36 -15.18
C ASN A 211 -4.01 12.72 -15.08
N PRO A 212 -4.57 13.79 -15.68
CA PRO A 212 -3.95 15.11 -15.70
C PRO A 212 -3.68 15.70 -14.33
N TRP A 213 -4.40 15.29 -13.28
CA TRP A 213 -4.11 15.66 -11.91
C TRP A 213 -2.67 15.34 -11.49
N GLN A 214 -2.05 14.32 -12.08
CA GLN A 214 -0.65 13.94 -11.85
C GLN A 214 0.28 14.41 -12.97
N SER A 215 -0.12 14.21 -14.23
CA SER A 215 0.75 14.48 -15.38
C SER A 215 0.98 15.98 -15.61
N LEU A 216 0.01 16.85 -15.30
CA LEU A 216 0.13 18.29 -15.45
C LEU A 216 1.23 18.86 -14.54
N ALA A 217 1.26 18.44 -13.27
CA ALA A 217 2.32 18.85 -12.35
C ALA A 217 3.69 18.36 -12.82
N ALA A 218 3.80 17.09 -13.19
CA ALA A 218 5.04 16.51 -13.68
C ALA A 218 5.55 17.23 -14.95
N HIS A 219 4.67 17.54 -15.89
CA HIS A 219 5.00 18.31 -17.10
C HIS A 219 5.48 19.73 -16.76
N THR A 220 4.77 20.44 -15.88
CA THR A 220 5.15 21.79 -15.45
C THR A 220 6.52 21.80 -14.80
N LEU A 221 6.77 20.84 -13.91
CA LEU A 221 8.03 20.75 -13.17
C LEU A 221 9.21 20.34 -14.04
N SER A 222 9.00 19.51 -15.07
CA SER A 222 10.07 19.05 -15.96
C SER A 222 10.78 20.17 -16.71
N SER A 223 10.13 21.33 -16.85
CA SER A 223 10.72 22.54 -17.44
C SER A 223 11.55 23.37 -16.46
N LEU A 224 11.41 23.14 -15.16
CA LEU A 224 12.01 23.96 -14.09
C LEU A 224 13.09 23.23 -13.30
N VAL A 225 12.99 21.90 -13.23
CA VAL A 225 13.90 21.05 -12.43
C VAL A 225 14.18 19.74 -13.13
N GLU A 226 15.32 19.15 -12.79
CA GLU A 226 15.64 17.78 -13.22
C GLU A 226 14.71 16.81 -12.48
N MET A 227 13.89 16.11 -13.25
CA MET A 227 12.95 15.13 -12.68
C MET A 227 13.68 13.83 -12.35
N PRO A 228 13.34 13.15 -11.25
CA PRO A 228 13.87 11.83 -10.98
C PRO A 228 13.48 10.86 -12.12
N PRO A 229 14.27 9.82 -12.36
CA PRO A 229 13.92 8.82 -13.37
C PRO A 229 12.53 8.22 -13.04
N PRO A 230 11.76 7.85 -14.06
CA PRO A 230 10.47 7.19 -13.85
C PRO A 230 10.65 5.91 -13.03
N ALA A 231 9.63 5.56 -12.24
CA ALA A 231 9.61 4.28 -11.55
C ALA A 231 9.77 3.12 -12.57
N PRO A 232 10.44 2.03 -12.20
CA PRO A 232 10.47 0.84 -13.04
C PRO A 232 9.04 0.38 -13.39
N GLU A 233 8.87 -0.16 -14.59
CA GLU A 233 7.59 -0.74 -14.99
C GLU A 233 7.14 -1.82 -13.99
N GLY A 234 5.88 -1.75 -13.55
CA GLY A 234 5.34 -2.63 -12.52
C GLY A 234 5.90 -2.39 -11.11
N GLY A 235 6.79 -1.42 -10.92
CA GLY A 235 7.28 -1.04 -9.58
C GLY A 235 6.20 -0.38 -8.72
N PRO A 236 6.27 -0.50 -7.37
CA PRO A 236 5.27 0.03 -6.44
C PRO A 236 5.01 1.53 -6.64
N GLY A 237 3.75 1.92 -6.81
CA GLY A 237 3.37 3.31 -7.00
C GLY A 237 1.97 3.48 -7.57
N PRO A 238 1.48 4.73 -7.68
CA PRO A 238 0.10 4.98 -8.11
C PRO A 238 -0.28 4.37 -9.46
N PHE A 239 0.68 4.20 -10.35
CA PHE A 239 0.46 3.70 -11.71
C PHE A 239 1.03 2.30 -11.97
N ALA A 240 1.37 1.55 -10.91
CA ALA A 240 1.90 0.18 -11.03
C ALA A 240 0.96 -0.75 -11.81
N PHE A 241 -0.34 -0.51 -11.72
CA PHE A 241 -1.40 -1.34 -12.33
C PHE A 241 -2.10 -0.64 -13.50
N GLN A 242 -1.39 0.24 -14.20
CA GLN A 242 -1.94 0.96 -15.34
C GLN A 242 -2.23 0.07 -16.55
N GLU A 243 -1.48 -1.05 -16.70
CA GLU A 243 -1.60 -1.97 -17.83
C GLU A 243 -2.51 -3.15 -17.45
N SER A 244 -3.63 -3.30 -18.18
CA SER A 244 -4.64 -4.31 -17.89
C SER A 244 -4.11 -5.74 -17.99
N ASP A 245 -3.25 -6.02 -18.98
CA ASP A 245 -2.66 -7.35 -19.18
C ASP A 245 -1.77 -7.74 -18.00
N TYR A 246 -0.98 -6.79 -17.48
CA TYR A 246 -0.16 -7.02 -16.30
C TYR A 246 -0.99 -7.35 -15.05
N VAL A 247 -2.12 -6.67 -14.87
CA VAL A 247 -3.06 -6.96 -13.76
C VAL A 247 -3.65 -8.36 -13.90
N CYS A 248 -4.07 -8.75 -15.12
CA CYS A 248 -4.58 -10.09 -15.41
C CYS A 248 -3.54 -11.17 -15.11
N ASP A 249 -2.29 -10.95 -15.52
CA ASP A 249 -1.19 -11.90 -15.32
C ASP A 249 -0.87 -12.11 -13.84
N ILE A 250 -0.81 -11.02 -13.06
CA ILE A 250 -0.60 -11.07 -11.61
C ILE A 250 -1.70 -11.88 -10.93
N LEU A 251 -2.97 -11.55 -11.20
CA LEU A 251 -4.10 -12.20 -10.55
C LEU A 251 -4.21 -13.67 -10.95
N SER A 252 -4.00 -13.99 -12.22
CA SER A 252 -3.99 -15.37 -12.71
C SER A 252 -2.86 -16.18 -12.08
N SER A 253 -1.66 -15.59 -11.96
CA SER A 253 -0.51 -16.21 -11.31
C SER A 253 -0.74 -16.46 -9.82
N ALA A 254 -1.55 -15.61 -9.16
CA ALA A 254 -1.95 -15.77 -7.77
C ALA A 254 -3.08 -16.80 -7.56
N GLY A 255 -3.66 -17.34 -8.63
CA GLY A 255 -4.71 -18.39 -8.60
C GLY A 255 -6.12 -17.87 -8.87
N PHE A 256 -6.34 -16.58 -9.04
CA PHE A 256 -7.66 -16.03 -9.36
C PHE A 256 -8.11 -16.41 -10.77
N ALA A 257 -9.41 -16.60 -10.91
CA ALA A 257 -10.09 -16.83 -12.18
C ALA A 257 -11.11 -15.72 -12.45
N ALA A 258 -11.68 -15.71 -13.65
CA ALA A 258 -12.73 -14.77 -14.06
C ALA A 258 -12.33 -13.30 -13.73
N VAL A 259 -11.12 -12.91 -14.14
CA VAL A 259 -10.62 -11.54 -13.95
C VAL A 259 -11.32 -10.63 -14.95
N GLU A 260 -12.06 -9.65 -14.45
CA GLU A 260 -12.77 -8.64 -15.23
C GLU A 260 -12.23 -7.26 -14.89
N LEU A 261 -11.88 -6.48 -15.91
CA LEU A 261 -11.52 -5.08 -15.77
C LEU A 261 -12.55 -4.20 -16.47
N SER A 262 -12.97 -3.14 -15.80
CA SER A 262 -13.81 -2.10 -16.40
C SER A 262 -13.19 -0.72 -16.19
N ASN A 263 -13.00 -0.02 -17.29
CA ASN A 263 -12.40 1.31 -17.32
C ASN A 263 -13.47 2.38 -17.10
N HIS A 264 -13.12 3.37 -16.28
CA HIS A 264 -14.01 4.47 -15.93
C HIS A 264 -13.24 5.80 -16.00
N GLU A 265 -13.89 6.78 -16.60
CA GLU A 265 -13.40 8.15 -16.66
C GLU A 265 -14.42 9.04 -15.95
N GLN A 266 -13.94 9.93 -15.09
CA GLN A 266 -14.77 10.91 -14.39
C GLN A 266 -13.94 12.12 -13.96
N MET A 267 -14.63 13.22 -13.68
CA MET A 267 -14.01 14.39 -13.09
C MET A 267 -13.61 14.07 -11.65
N LEU A 268 -12.38 14.45 -11.28
CA LEU A 268 -11.84 14.41 -9.94
C LEU A 268 -11.93 15.80 -9.32
N GLU A 269 -12.62 15.91 -8.20
CA GLU A 269 -12.73 17.17 -7.45
C GLU A 269 -11.77 17.14 -6.25
N MET A 270 -10.86 18.09 -6.19
CA MET A 270 -9.86 18.18 -5.14
C MET A 270 -9.98 19.54 -4.41
N TYR A 271 -10.02 19.49 -3.09
CA TYR A 271 -9.99 20.69 -2.22
C TYR A 271 -11.12 21.71 -2.53
N PRO A 272 -12.40 21.33 -2.50
CA PRO A 272 -13.50 22.25 -2.77
C PRO A 272 -13.51 23.43 -1.79
N GLY A 273 -13.78 24.63 -2.31
CA GLY A 273 -13.85 25.86 -1.51
C GLY A 273 -12.53 26.44 -1.05
N MET A 274 -11.37 25.82 -1.41
CA MET A 274 -10.04 26.30 -1.07
C MET A 274 -9.51 27.24 -2.16
N ALA A 275 -8.82 28.32 -1.79
CA ALA A 275 -8.19 29.23 -2.76
C ALA A 275 -7.05 28.53 -3.53
N LEU A 276 -6.84 28.89 -4.79
CA LEU A 276 -5.89 28.18 -5.66
C LEU A 276 -4.45 28.07 -5.09
N PRO A 277 -3.83 29.13 -4.51
CA PRO A 277 -2.50 28.97 -3.91
C PRO A 277 -2.48 27.96 -2.76
N GLU A 278 -3.48 27.98 -1.87
CA GLU A 278 -3.63 27.03 -0.77
C GLU A 278 -3.88 25.61 -1.29
N THR A 279 -4.67 25.49 -2.36
CA THR A 279 -4.91 24.20 -3.05
C THR A 279 -3.62 23.62 -3.60
N ILE A 280 -2.74 24.42 -4.18
CA ILE A 280 -1.44 23.96 -4.70
C ILE A 280 -0.52 23.52 -3.56
N GLU A 281 -0.51 24.24 -2.43
CA GLU A 281 0.24 23.82 -1.24
C GLU A 281 -0.26 22.48 -0.69
N ALA A 282 -1.58 22.30 -0.57
CA ALA A 282 -2.18 21.06 -0.14
C ALA A 282 -1.90 19.92 -1.13
N TYR A 283 -2.02 20.18 -2.43
CA TYR A 283 -1.67 19.22 -3.47
C TYR A 283 -0.19 18.78 -3.41
N MET A 284 0.74 19.70 -3.20
CA MET A 284 2.16 19.40 -3.03
C MET A 284 2.42 18.57 -1.75
N SER A 285 1.67 18.83 -0.68
CA SER A 285 1.87 18.15 0.61
C SER A 285 1.53 16.65 0.55
N ILE A 286 0.53 16.28 -0.25
CA ILE A 286 0.14 14.87 -0.44
C ILE A 286 1.04 14.12 -1.43
N ASN A 287 1.94 14.81 -2.13
CA ASN A 287 2.94 14.21 -3.01
C ASN A 287 4.34 14.29 -2.34
N PRO A 288 4.76 13.24 -1.62
CA PRO A 288 5.98 13.29 -0.82
C PRO A 288 7.26 13.43 -1.64
N ALA A 289 7.30 12.88 -2.85
CA ALA A 289 8.46 13.02 -3.73
C ALA A 289 8.62 14.48 -4.17
N LEU A 290 7.52 15.12 -4.54
CA LEU A 290 7.48 16.55 -4.87
C LEU A 290 7.86 17.41 -3.67
N ARG A 291 7.28 17.14 -2.51
CA ARG A 291 7.58 17.84 -1.27
C ARG A 291 9.06 17.74 -0.88
N ALA A 292 9.64 16.55 -0.92
CA ALA A 292 11.04 16.32 -0.61
C ALA A 292 11.95 17.07 -1.58
N MET A 293 11.67 17.01 -2.87
CA MET A 293 12.42 17.71 -3.91
C MET A 293 12.39 19.25 -3.70
N ILE A 294 11.22 19.81 -3.39
CA ILE A 294 11.05 21.25 -3.18
C ILE A 294 11.67 21.72 -1.87
N ALA A 295 11.63 20.90 -0.81
CA ALA A 295 12.15 21.26 0.50
C ALA A 295 13.67 21.54 0.52
N GLU A 296 14.43 20.88 -0.35
CA GLU A 296 15.87 21.04 -0.48
C GLU A 296 16.29 22.23 -1.37
N MET A 297 15.31 22.91 -2.00
CA MET A 297 15.59 23.99 -2.93
C MET A 297 15.71 25.36 -2.23
N PRO A 298 16.51 26.28 -2.78
CA PRO A 298 16.51 27.69 -2.35
C PRO A 298 15.12 28.32 -2.46
N GLU A 299 14.78 29.22 -1.54
CA GLU A 299 13.45 29.84 -1.43
C GLU A 299 12.96 30.45 -2.76
N GLY A 300 13.80 31.18 -3.49
CA GLY A 300 13.43 31.77 -4.78
C GLY A 300 13.07 30.72 -5.85
N LYS A 301 13.69 29.52 -5.82
CA LYS A 301 13.30 28.42 -6.72
C LYS A 301 11.97 27.80 -6.31
N ARG A 302 11.74 27.67 -4.99
CA ARG A 302 10.45 27.16 -4.46
C ARG A 302 9.29 28.05 -4.90
N THR A 303 9.44 29.37 -4.73
CA THR A 303 8.42 30.35 -5.17
C THR A 303 8.12 30.20 -6.65
N ASN A 304 9.14 30.13 -7.51
CA ASN A 304 8.94 29.95 -8.94
C ASN A 304 8.20 28.64 -9.30
N ILE A 305 8.44 27.56 -8.57
CA ILE A 305 7.75 26.28 -8.75
C ILE A 305 6.28 26.41 -8.35
N VAL A 306 5.99 27.00 -7.19
CA VAL A 306 4.62 27.21 -6.73
C VAL A 306 3.85 28.08 -7.70
N ASP A 307 4.44 29.21 -8.15
CA ASP A 307 3.83 30.13 -9.12
C ASP A 307 3.53 29.40 -10.44
N ALA A 308 4.48 28.62 -10.94
CA ALA A 308 4.29 27.85 -12.18
C ALA A 308 3.16 26.79 -12.05
N LEU A 309 3.07 26.11 -10.91
CA LEU A 309 1.97 25.19 -10.63
C LEU A 309 0.63 25.92 -10.50
N VAL A 310 0.59 27.06 -9.79
CA VAL A 310 -0.60 27.90 -9.69
C VAL A 310 -1.07 28.32 -11.09
N ASP A 311 -0.17 28.77 -11.97
CA ASP A 311 -0.55 29.16 -13.33
C ASP A 311 -1.02 27.98 -14.18
N ALA A 312 -0.36 26.83 -14.08
CA ALA A 312 -0.73 25.63 -14.81
C ALA A 312 -2.10 25.07 -14.38
N PHE A 313 -2.41 25.12 -13.09
CA PHE A 313 -3.68 24.61 -12.56
C PHE A 313 -4.82 25.64 -12.57
N ARG A 314 -4.54 26.92 -12.79
CA ARG A 314 -5.56 27.98 -12.83
C ARG A 314 -6.75 27.69 -13.73
N PRO A 315 -6.61 27.16 -14.96
CA PRO A 315 -7.75 26.84 -15.83
C PRO A 315 -8.70 25.77 -15.28
N TYR A 316 -8.24 24.98 -14.33
CA TYR A 316 -8.96 23.84 -13.74
C TYR A 316 -9.51 24.15 -12.33
N HIS A 317 -9.32 25.39 -11.84
CA HIS A 317 -9.79 25.79 -10.51
C HIS A 317 -11.09 26.55 -10.56
N SER A 318 -12.00 26.21 -9.64
CA SER A 318 -13.33 26.84 -9.48
C SER A 318 -13.75 26.78 -8.00
N ASP A 319 -14.99 27.16 -7.70
CA ASP A 319 -15.59 26.97 -6.36
C ASP A 319 -15.64 25.49 -5.93
N ARG A 320 -15.57 24.56 -6.88
CA ARG A 320 -15.43 23.11 -6.63
C ARG A 320 -14.01 22.66 -6.34
N GLY A 321 -13.07 23.60 -6.18
CA GLY A 321 -11.62 23.33 -6.07
C GLY A 321 -11.00 23.04 -7.43
N LEU A 322 -9.98 22.21 -7.49
CA LEU A 322 -9.42 21.71 -8.75
C LEU A 322 -10.32 20.60 -9.29
N VAL A 323 -10.73 20.77 -10.56
CA VAL A 323 -11.58 19.82 -11.27
C VAL A 323 -10.84 19.35 -12.51
N LEU A 324 -10.40 18.10 -12.51
CA LEU A 324 -9.56 17.50 -13.56
C LEU A 324 -10.11 16.15 -13.97
N ASP A 325 -9.85 15.75 -15.21
CA ASP A 325 -10.16 14.39 -15.65
C ASP A 325 -9.37 13.37 -14.82
N SER A 326 -10.00 12.23 -14.59
CA SER A 326 -9.38 11.07 -14.00
C SER A 326 -9.85 9.79 -14.68
N ALA A 327 -8.96 8.81 -14.72
CA ALA A 327 -9.23 7.51 -15.30
C ALA A 327 -8.77 6.39 -14.35
N THR A 328 -9.69 5.49 -14.04
CA THR A 328 -9.47 4.35 -13.16
C THR A 328 -9.93 3.05 -13.82
N SER A 329 -9.38 1.94 -13.36
CA SER A 329 -9.87 0.60 -13.66
C SER A 329 -10.44 -0.02 -12.39
N VAL A 330 -11.67 -0.52 -12.48
CA VAL A 330 -12.26 -1.39 -11.46
C VAL A 330 -12.02 -2.82 -11.87
N VAL A 331 -11.41 -3.58 -11.00
CA VAL A 331 -11.03 -4.98 -11.21
C VAL A 331 -11.82 -5.88 -10.28
N ILE A 332 -12.38 -6.94 -10.85
CA ILE A 332 -13.07 -8.01 -10.12
C ILE A 332 -12.38 -9.34 -10.47
N ALA A 333 -12.16 -10.16 -9.47
CA ALA A 333 -11.63 -11.51 -9.66
C ALA A 333 -12.29 -12.49 -8.67
N ARG A 334 -12.27 -13.78 -8.99
CA ARG A 334 -12.91 -14.80 -8.16
C ARG A 334 -11.95 -15.95 -7.85
N LYS A 335 -12.08 -16.48 -6.64
CA LYS A 335 -11.57 -17.80 -6.29
C LYS A 335 -12.58 -18.81 -6.83
N SER A 336 -12.14 -19.73 -7.72
CA SER A 336 -13.03 -20.77 -8.25
C SER A 336 -13.65 -21.59 -7.12
N PRO A 337 -14.91 -22.00 -7.22
CA PRO A 337 -15.45 -23.01 -6.33
C PRO A 337 -14.66 -24.32 -6.48
N ASP A 338 -14.45 -25.01 -5.37
CA ASP A 338 -13.85 -26.35 -5.34
C ASP A 338 -14.78 -27.39 -5.98
#